data_19ee0838a46c62afa81e6d461049d56d
#
_entry.id   19ee0838a46c62afa81e6d461049d56d
#
_cell.length_a   1.000
_cell.length_b   1.000
_cell.length_c   1.000
_cell.angle_alpha   90.00
_cell.angle_beta   90.00
_cell.angle_gamma   90.00
#
_symmetry.space_group_name_H-M   'P 1'
#
loop_
_entity.id
_entity.type
_entity.pdbx_description
1 polymer ?
#
loop_
_entity_poly.entity_id
_entity_poly.type
_entity_poly.pdbx_seq_one_letter_code
_entity_poly.pdbx_strand_id
1 'polypeptide(L)'
;NLISIVDPEKVKDALLMCFLCLNGQGGNQGNVLMDKLVEENCGLKIVISSSANGKFECSATVNEIQSLRKRFELDPHEALYSLLTMSMEAERANLPMQIEEGITMTDFSLDGENIVITAEMDESLYSIDELNKNINAVKNSMIENGVNDADSKALFDMCKVSHTGLVYRYVGNHTHKQCNVVICSDEIRRLVPTPSNVNI
;
A
#
# COMPACT_ATOMS: atom_id res chain seq x y z
N ASN A 1 15.43 -11.18 -8.08
CA ASN A 1 14.66 -10.98 -9.32
C ASN A 1 13.16 -10.95 -9.02
N LEU A 2 12.68 -9.81 -8.53
CA LEU A 2 11.25 -9.59 -8.20
C LEU A 2 10.31 -9.88 -9.39
N ILE A 3 10.78 -9.66 -10.62
CA ILE A 3 10.00 -9.82 -11.86
C ILE A 3 9.75 -11.31 -12.22
N SER A 4 10.51 -12.24 -11.66
CA SER A 4 10.35 -13.67 -11.97
C SER A 4 9.34 -14.40 -11.05
N ILE A 5 8.81 -13.74 -10.04
CA ILE A 5 7.93 -14.31 -9.01
C ILE A 5 6.47 -13.86 -9.19
N VAL A 6 6.24 -12.73 -9.86
CA VAL A 6 4.90 -12.15 -10.01
C VAL A 6 4.37 -12.41 -11.43
N ASP A 7 3.11 -12.83 -11.50
CA ASP A 7 2.38 -13.02 -12.75
C ASP A 7 2.39 -11.71 -13.57
N PRO A 8 2.91 -11.70 -14.81
CA PRO A 8 2.99 -10.51 -15.65
C PRO A 8 1.65 -9.81 -15.89
N GLU A 9 0.54 -10.57 -15.96
CA GLU A 9 -0.79 -10.00 -16.12
C GLU A 9 -1.25 -9.25 -14.86
N LYS A 10 -0.96 -9.79 -13.68
CA LYS A 10 -1.23 -9.09 -12.41
C LYS A 10 -0.41 -7.80 -12.31
N VAL A 11 0.86 -7.82 -12.71
CA VAL A 11 1.70 -6.61 -12.73
C VAL A 11 1.13 -5.56 -13.69
N LYS A 12 0.66 -5.98 -14.85
CA LYS A 12 0.01 -5.10 -15.82
C LYS A 12 -1.22 -4.43 -15.22
N ASP A 13 -2.12 -5.21 -14.65
CA ASP A 13 -3.34 -4.70 -14.01
C ASP A 13 -3.02 -3.71 -12.89
N ALA A 14 -2.04 -4.03 -12.03
CA ALA A 14 -1.58 -3.14 -10.97
C ALA A 14 -1.03 -1.82 -11.50
N LEU A 15 -0.19 -1.86 -12.53
CA LEU A 15 0.36 -0.65 -13.15
C LEU A 15 -0.73 0.23 -13.76
N LEU A 16 -1.69 -0.37 -14.47
CA LEU A 16 -2.82 0.35 -15.04
C LEU A 16 -3.69 0.97 -13.95
N MET A 17 -3.93 0.23 -12.85
CA MET A 17 -4.66 0.75 -11.69
C MET A 17 -3.89 1.87 -10.99
N CYS A 18 -2.56 1.78 -10.86
CA CYS A 18 -1.72 2.88 -10.37
C CYS A 18 -1.91 4.13 -11.22
N PHE A 19 -1.93 4.01 -12.54
CA PHE A 19 -2.19 5.15 -13.44
C PHE A 19 -3.57 5.76 -13.22
N LEU A 20 -4.59 4.96 -12.95
CA LEU A 20 -5.93 5.44 -12.63
C LEU A 20 -6.00 6.11 -11.24
N CYS A 21 -5.29 5.57 -10.25
CA CYS A 21 -5.33 6.05 -8.86
C CYS A 21 -4.45 7.28 -8.60
N LEU A 22 -3.21 7.29 -9.13
CA LEU A 22 -2.24 8.38 -8.90
C LEU A 22 -2.73 9.74 -9.40
N ASN A 23 -3.71 9.75 -10.27
CA ASN A 23 -4.27 10.94 -10.87
C ASN A 23 -5.50 11.49 -10.16
N GLY A 24 -6.02 10.77 -9.17
CA GLY A 24 -7.07 11.27 -8.26
C GLY A 24 -6.55 12.23 -7.18
N GLN A 25 -5.24 12.25 -6.92
CA GLN A 25 -4.66 13.05 -5.82
C GLN A 25 -4.16 14.43 -6.22
N GLY A 26 -3.99 14.72 -7.50
CA GLY A 26 -3.35 15.96 -7.96
C GLY A 26 -4.03 16.68 -9.13
N GLY A 27 -5.32 16.41 -9.35
CA GLY A 27 -6.05 16.96 -10.50
C GLY A 27 -6.02 16.01 -11.71
N ASN A 28 -7.12 15.91 -12.34
CA ASN A 28 -7.61 15.16 -13.50
C ASN A 28 -6.65 14.64 -14.61
N GLN A 29 -5.34 14.69 -14.46
CA GLN A 29 -4.44 14.45 -15.61
C GLN A 29 -4.36 13.00 -16.07
N GLY A 30 -4.54 12.00 -15.23
CA GLY A 30 -4.43 10.62 -15.68
C GLY A 30 -5.75 10.05 -16.15
N ASN A 31 -6.85 10.51 -15.61
CA ASN A 31 -8.13 10.30 -16.25
C ASN A 31 -8.11 10.89 -17.66
N VAL A 32 -7.52 12.08 -17.83
CA VAL A 32 -7.33 12.71 -19.13
C VAL A 32 -6.47 11.86 -20.09
N LEU A 33 -5.39 11.24 -19.61
CA LEU A 33 -4.60 10.36 -20.46
C LEU A 33 -5.37 9.11 -20.86
N MET A 34 -6.04 8.45 -19.90
CA MET A 34 -6.83 7.27 -20.18
C MET A 34 -8.05 7.58 -21.05
N ASP A 35 -8.68 8.75 -20.85
CA ASP A 35 -9.75 9.24 -21.72
C ASP A 35 -9.27 9.40 -23.16
N LYS A 36 -8.13 10.06 -23.35
CA LYS A 36 -7.55 10.24 -24.68
C LYS A 36 -7.16 8.92 -25.34
N LEU A 37 -6.58 7.97 -24.59
CA LEU A 37 -6.26 6.66 -25.14
C LEU A 37 -7.51 5.93 -25.66
N VAL A 38 -8.61 6.05 -24.91
CA VAL A 38 -9.89 5.46 -25.30
C VAL A 38 -10.50 6.22 -26.49
N GLU A 39 -10.52 7.55 -26.48
CA GLU A 39 -11.04 8.38 -27.56
C GLU A 39 -10.29 8.16 -28.88
N GLU A 40 -8.96 8.08 -28.81
CA GLU A 40 -8.09 7.88 -29.99
C GLU A 40 -7.94 6.40 -30.37
N ASN A 41 -8.65 5.49 -29.69
CA ASN A 41 -8.57 4.04 -29.88
C ASN A 41 -7.12 3.51 -29.81
N CYS A 42 -6.34 4.05 -28.87
CA CYS A 42 -4.93 3.69 -28.66
C CYS A 42 -4.75 2.80 -27.43
N GLY A 43 -3.94 1.75 -27.57
CA GLY A 43 -3.46 0.96 -26.44
C GLY A 43 -2.33 1.67 -25.69
N LEU A 44 -1.97 1.14 -24.53
CA LEU A 44 -0.86 1.62 -23.71
C LEU A 44 0.25 0.56 -23.67
N LYS A 45 1.49 0.97 -23.91
CA LYS A 45 2.67 0.15 -23.65
C LYS A 45 3.49 0.77 -22.52
N ILE A 46 3.72 -0.03 -21.48
CA ILE A 46 4.55 0.36 -20.33
C ILE A 46 5.88 -0.39 -20.42
N VAL A 47 6.95 0.37 -20.32
CA VAL A 47 8.32 -0.17 -20.33
C VAL A 47 9.02 0.31 -19.08
N ILE A 48 9.38 -0.60 -18.19
CA ILE A 48 10.17 -0.32 -16.99
C ILE A 48 11.56 -0.88 -17.20
N SER A 49 12.57 -0.03 -17.13
CA SER A 49 13.97 -0.40 -17.28
C SER A 49 14.72 -0.16 -15.98
N SER A 50 15.47 -1.15 -15.53
CA SER A 50 16.39 -1.03 -14.39
C SER A 50 17.82 -1.10 -14.89
N SER A 51 18.69 -0.24 -14.37
CA SER A 51 20.11 -0.22 -14.67
C SER A 51 20.84 -1.52 -14.25
N ALA A 52 20.26 -2.28 -13.35
CA ALA A 52 20.89 -3.46 -12.77
C ALA A 52 20.40 -4.80 -13.38
N ASN A 53 19.16 -4.95 -13.82
CA ASN A 53 18.60 -6.29 -14.03
C ASN A 53 17.49 -6.44 -15.08
N GLY A 54 17.47 -5.66 -16.11
CA GLY A 54 16.60 -5.99 -17.22
C GLY A 54 15.46 -5.03 -17.48
N LYS A 55 14.62 -5.45 -18.41
CA LYS A 55 13.52 -4.68 -18.95
C LYS A 55 12.22 -5.45 -18.72
N PHE A 56 11.25 -4.81 -18.14
CA PHE A 56 9.88 -5.29 -18.07
C PHE A 56 9.02 -4.52 -19.08
N GLU A 57 8.28 -5.24 -19.88
CA GLU A 57 7.33 -4.65 -20.84
C GLU A 57 5.96 -5.27 -20.64
N CYS A 58 4.93 -4.44 -20.57
CA CYS A 58 3.55 -4.87 -20.68
C CYS A 58 2.76 -3.95 -21.61
N SER A 59 1.69 -4.49 -22.18
CA SER A 59 0.83 -3.73 -23.07
C SER A 59 -0.63 -3.95 -22.67
N ALA A 60 -1.40 -2.88 -22.74
CA ALA A 60 -2.85 -2.93 -22.57
C ALA A 60 -3.54 -2.46 -23.84
N THR A 61 -4.53 -3.20 -24.27
CA THR A 61 -5.43 -2.83 -25.36
C THR A 61 -6.45 -1.80 -24.88
N VAL A 62 -7.08 -1.10 -25.79
CA VAL A 62 -8.18 -0.16 -25.47
C VAL A 62 -9.28 -0.86 -24.67
N ASN A 63 -9.65 -2.08 -25.07
CA ASN A 63 -10.71 -2.83 -24.39
C ASN A 63 -10.33 -3.18 -22.93
N GLU A 64 -9.08 -3.51 -22.65
CA GLU A 64 -8.58 -3.75 -21.29
C GLU A 64 -8.60 -2.46 -20.47
N ILE A 65 -8.16 -1.35 -21.05
CA ILE A 65 -8.21 -0.01 -20.40
C ILE A 65 -9.66 0.37 -20.06
N GLN A 66 -10.59 0.20 -21.00
CA GLN A 66 -12.01 0.45 -20.78
C GLN A 66 -12.62 -0.45 -19.70
N SER A 67 -12.26 -1.72 -19.70
CA SER A 67 -12.75 -2.70 -18.71
C SER A 67 -12.27 -2.36 -17.31
N LEU A 68 -10.98 -2.03 -17.14
CA LEU A 68 -10.40 -1.60 -15.87
C LEU A 68 -11.03 -0.31 -15.37
N ARG A 69 -11.21 0.64 -16.25
CA ARG A 69 -11.84 1.93 -15.95
C ARG A 69 -13.28 1.74 -15.47
N LYS A 70 -14.06 0.93 -16.17
CA LYS A 70 -15.43 0.60 -15.75
C LYS A 70 -15.47 -0.10 -14.38
N ARG A 71 -14.54 -1.01 -14.12
CA ARG A 71 -14.43 -1.69 -12.83
C ARG A 71 -14.08 -0.71 -11.71
N PHE A 72 -13.19 0.23 -11.95
CA PHE A 72 -12.84 1.29 -11.01
C PHE A 72 -13.99 2.26 -10.73
N GLU A 73 -14.77 2.62 -11.77
CA GLU A 73 -15.96 3.47 -11.64
C GLU A 73 -17.09 2.78 -10.85
N LEU A 74 -17.24 1.46 -11.03
CA LEU A 74 -18.28 0.68 -10.35
C LEU A 74 -17.94 0.40 -8.89
N ASP A 75 -16.69 0.05 -8.61
CA ASP A 75 -16.20 -0.21 -7.27
C ASP A 75 -14.73 0.22 -7.11
N PRO A 76 -14.50 1.50 -6.79
CA PRO A 76 -13.17 2.01 -6.54
C PRO A 76 -12.47 1.32 -5.36
N HIS A 77 -13.22 0.89 -4.37
CA HIS A 77 -12.68 0.21 -3.20
C HIS A 77 -12.14 -1.18 -3.56
N GLU A 78 -12.91 -1.99 -4.29
CA GLU A 78 -12.44 -3.32 -4.75
C GLU A 78 -11.18 -3.22 -5.60
N ALA A 79 -11.16 -2.25 -6.50
CA ALA A 79 -10.02 -2.02 -7.38
C ALA A 79 -8.75 -1.66 -6.59
N LEU A 80 -8.85 -0.73 -5.63
CA LEU A 80 -7.76 -0.31 -4.77
C LEU A 80 -7.32 -1.41 -3.79
N TYR A 81 -8.27 -2.17 -3.26
CA TYR A 81 -8.00 -3.31 -2.39
C TYR A 81 -7.22 -4.41 -3.12
N SER A 82 -7.56 -4.67 -4.38
CA SER A 82 -6.81 -5.61 -5.23
C SER A 82 -5.38 -5.15 -5.45
N LEU A 83 -5.18 -3.85 -5.71
CA LEU A 83 -3.85 -3.25 -5.87
C LEU A 83 -3.03 -3.39 -4.58
N LEU A 84 -3.64 -3.07 -3.44
CA LEU A 84 -3.04 -3.21 -2.13
C LEU A 84 -2.58 -4.65 -1.88
N THR A 85 -3.45 -5.63 -2.13
CA THR A 85 -3.13 -7.06 -1.96
C THR A 85 -1.90 -7.47 -2.78
N MET A 86 -1.81 -7.00 -4.03
CA MET A 86 -0.66 -7.30 -4.89
C MET A 86 0.63 -6.64 -4.39
N SER A 87 0.55 -5.39 -3.94
CA SER A 87 1.68 -4.69 -3.33
C SER A 87 2.20 -5.43 -2.11
N MET A 88 1.29 -5.93 -1.27
CA MET A 88 1.63 -6.71 -0.08
C MET A 88 2.27 -8.07 -0.42
N GLU A 89 1.80 -8.76 -1.44
CA GLU A 89 2.43 -10.01 -1.90
C GLU A 89 3.89 -9.77 -2.35
N ALA A 90 4.16 -8.64 -2.99
CA ALA A 90 5.52 -8.25 -3.38
C ALA A 90 6.41 -7.95 -2.17
N GLU A 91 5.89 -7.24 -1.16
CA GLU A 91 6.63 -6.96 0.07
C GLU A 91 6.91 -8.22 0.89
N ARG A 92 5.97 -9.17 0.95
CA ARG A 92 6.18 -10.47 1.63
C ARG A 92 7.38 -11.24 1.08
N ALA A 93 7.70 -11.07 -0.19
CA ALA A 93 8.88 -11.72 -0.79
C ALA A 93 10.22 -11.24 -0.21
N ASN A 94 10.23 -10.09 0.46
CA ASN A 94 11.41 -9.50 1.08
C ASN A 94 11.54 -9.84 2.59
N LEU A 95 10.56 -10.55 3.15
CA LEU A 95 10.54 -10.93 4.56
C LEU A 95 11.41 -12.19 4.84
N PRO A 96 11.98 -12.33 6.05
CA PRO A 96 11.96 -11.37 7.15
C PRO A 96 12.89 -10.17 6.91
N MET A 97 12.51 -8.98 7.39
CA MET A 97 13.28 -7.75 7.23
C MET A 97 13.48 -7.07 8.60
N GLN A 98 14.74 -6.83 8.97
CA GLN A 98 15.06 -6.05 10.16
C GLN A 98 14.73 -4.58 9.90
N ILE A 99 13.83 -4.01 10.71
CA ILE A 99 13.41 -2.61 10.60
C ILE A 99 14.09 -1.71 11.63
N GLU A 100 14.46 -2.29 12.78
CA GLU A 100 15.18 -1.63 13.86
C GLU A 100 15.99 -2.67 14.62
N GLU A 101 16.94 -2.27 15.45
CA GLU A 101 17.67 -3.20 16.31
C GLU A 101 16.68 -3.93 17.25
N GLY A 102 16.68 -5.26 17.18
CA GLY A 102 15.76 -6.11 17.95
C GLY A 102 14.32 -6.13 17.47
N ILE A 103 13.99 -5.52 16.32
CA ILE A 103 12.66 -5.59 15.72
C ILE A 103 12.76 -6.05 14.27
N THR A 104 12.17 -7.21 13.99
CA THR A 104 12.19 -7.84 12.67
C THR A 104 10.77 -8.01 12.14
N MET A 105 10.45 -7.41 11.01
CA MET A 105 9.18 -7.65 10.32
C MET A 105 9.18 -9.06 9.74
N THR A 106 8.16 -9.85 10.10
CA THR A 106 8.06 -11.26 9.77
C THR A 106 6.87 -11.61 8.89
N ASP A 107 5.83 -10.80 8.91
CA ASP A 107 4.67 -10.98 8.03
C ASP A 107 4.01 -9.64 7.69
N PHE A 108 3.38 -9.63 6.52
CA PHE A 108 2.59 -8.53 5.99
C PHE A 108 1.35 -9.12 5.34
N SER A 109 0.18 -8.93 5.94
CA SER A 109 -1.05 -9.62 5.54
C SER A 109 -2.28 -8.71 5.61
N LEU A 110 -3.37 -9.18 5.00
CA LEU A 110 -4.70 -8.56 5.13
C LEU A 110 -5.55 -9.41 6.06
N ASP A 111 -6.20 -8.76 7.01
CA ASP A 111 -7.18 -9.37 7.91
C ASP A 111 -8.44 -8.50 7.92
N GLY A 112 -9.45 -8.94 7.19
CA GLY A 112 -10.63 -8.12 6.90
C GLY A 112 -10.27 -6.83 6.17
N GLU A 113 -10.64 -5.68 6.73
CA GLU A 113 -10.33 -4.36 6.18
C GLU A 113 -9.04 -3.76 6.78
N ASN A 114 -8.15 -4.59 7.34
CA ASN A 114 -6.92 -4.10 7.95
C ASN A 114 -5.68 -4.69 7.27
N ILE A 115 -4.69 -3.85 7.05
CA ILE A 115 -3.32 -4.29 6.80
C ILE A 115 -2.71 -4.66 8.14
N VAL A 116 -2.21 -5.89 8.26
CA VAL A 116 -1.52 -6.38 9.46
C VAL A 116 -0.05 -6.51 9.17
N ILE A 117 0.76 -5.75 9.88
CA ILE A 117 2.22 -5.82 9.86
C ILE A 117 2.63 -6.56 11.13
N THR A 118 3.22 -7.74 10.98
CA THR A 118 3.69 -8.53 12.13
C THR A 118 5.20 -8.37 12.27
N ALA A 119 5.63 -8.02 13.46
CA ALA A 119 7.05 -7.89 13.81
C ALA A 119 7.39 -8.71 15.05
N GLU A 120 8.47 -9.46 14.98
CA GLU A 120 9.08 -10.12 16.12
C GLU A 120 9.95 -9.12 16.87
N MET A 121 9.83 -9.10 18.21
CA MET A 121 10.59 -8.25 19.11
C MET A 121 11.53 -9.08 19.96
N ASP A 122 12.78 -8.64 20.05
CA ASP A 122 13.76 -9.19 20.99
C ASP A 122 13.44 -8.75 22.42
N GLU A 123 12.93 -9.67 23.22
CA GLU A 123 12.55 -9.40 24.63
C GLU A 123 13.74 -9.15 25.56
N SER A 124 14.99 -9.33 25.09
CA SER A 124 16.16 -8.87 25.81
C SER A 124 16.36 -7.36 25.76
N LEU A 125 15.81 -6.71 24.73
CA LEU A 125 15.91 -5.25 24.49
C LEU A 125 14.59 -4.52 24.78
N TYR A 126 13.46 -5.19 24.57
CA TYR A 126 12.12 -4.59 24.64
C TYR A 126 11.16 -5.43 25.48
N SER A 127 10.18 -4.81 26.10
CA SER A 127 9.14 -5.48 26.88
C SER A 127 7.77 -5.34 26.23
N ILE A 128 7.15 -6.46 25.85
CA ILE A 128 5.77 -6.48 25.33
C ILE A 128 4.77 -5.99 26.39
N ASP A 129 5.01 -6.26 27.68
CA ASP A 129 4.15 -5.79 28.76
C ASP A 129 4.22 -4.26 28.92
N GLU A 130 5.39 -3.65 28.72
CA GLU A 130 5.53 -2.18 28.73
C GLU A 130 4.94 -1.55 27.49
N LEU A 131 5.10 -2.17 26.32
CA LEU A 131 4.47 -1.73 25.09
C LEU A 131 2.93 -1.69 25.24
N ASN A 132 2.34 -2.75 25.81
CA ASN A 132 0.90 -2.82 26.08
C ASN A 132 0.43 -1.73 27.08
N LYS A 133 1.22 -1.41 28.11
CA LYS A 133 0.90 -0.34 29.05
C LYS A 133 0.91 1.04 28.40
N ASN A 134 1.78 1.25 27.40
CA ASN A 134 2.00 2.53 26.73
C ASN A 134 1.38 2.59 25.32
N ILE A 135 0.45 1.68 25.01
CA ILE A 135 -0.08 1.47 23.65
C ILE A 135 -0.57 2.76 22.98
N ASN A 136 -1.22 3.66 23.73
CA ASN A 136 -1.72 4.91 23.21
C ASN A 136 -0.59 5.89 22.84
N ALA A 137 0.49 5.93 23.63
CA ALA A 137 1.65 6.76 23.32
C ALA A 137 2.37 6.23 22.06
N VAL A 138 2.53 4.91 21.96
CA VAL A 138 3.12 4.25 20.79
C VAL A 138 2.26 4.53 19.55
N LYS A 139 0.96 4.36 19.63
CA LYS A 139 0.02 4.66 18.55
C LYS A 139 0.15 6.12 18.08
N ASN A 140 0.17 7.07 19.00
CA ASN A 140 0.31 8.49 18.66
C ASN A 140 1.64 8.79 17.96
N SER A 141 2.73 8.19 18.42
CA SER A 141 4.05 8.31 17.76
C SER A 141 4.05 7.71 16.36
N MET A 142 3.42 6.56 16.16
CA MET A 142 3.29 5.94 14.84
C MET A 142 2.47 6.80 13.88
N ILE A 143 1.39 7.40 14.36
CA ILE A 143 0.57 8.33 13.59
C ILE A 143 1.39 9.56 13.19
N GLU A 144 2.10 10.16 14.14
CA GLU A 144 2.93 11.35 13.90
C GLU A 144 4.03 11.03 12.87
N ASN A 145 4.72 9.90 13.00
CA ASN A 145 5.70 9.45 12.03
C ASN A 145 5.06 9.16 10.67
N GLY A 146 3.92 8.48 10.65
CA GLY A 146 3.17 8.14 9.43
C GLY A 146 2.73 9.35 8.61
N VAL A 147 2.51 10.51 9.26
CA VAL A 147 2.15 11.74 8.57
C VAL A 147 3.38 12.52 8.07
N ASN A 148 4.51 12.42 8.78
CA ASN A 148 5.70 13.25 8.55
C ASN A 148 6.79 12.57 7.72
N ASP A 149 6.89 11.24 7.78
CA ASP A 149 7.85 10.46 7.00
C ASP A 149 7.29 10.12 5.61
N ALA A 150 8.09 10.27 4.56
CA ALA A 150 7.62 10.11 3.18
C ALA A 150 7.15 8.68 2.84
N ASP A 151 7.87 7.66 3.32
CA ASP A 151 7.56 6.26 3.04
C ASP A 151 6.34 5.80 3.85
N SER A 152 6.28 6.15 5.12
CA SER A 152 5.13 5.90 6.00
C SER A 152 3.88 6.63 5.51
N LYS A 153 4.04 7.85 5.00
CA LYS A 153 2.95 8.63 4.41
C LYS A 153 2.33 7.94 3.19
N ALA A 154 3.15 7.33 2.34
CA ALA A 154 2.64 6.58 1.18
C ALA A 154 1.71 5.42 1.61
N LEU A 155 2.08 4.70 2.68
CA LEU A 155 1.24 3.65 3.26
C LEU A 155 -0.07 4.22 3.83
N PHE A 156 -0.02 5.34 4.55
CA PHE A 156 -1.22 6.00 5.09
C PHE A 156 -2.14 6.52 3.98
N ASP A 157 -1.58 7.13 2.94
CA ASP A 157 -2.34 7.59 1.77
C ASP A 157 -3.03 6.41 1.07
N MET A 158 -2.36 5.27 0.93
CA MET A 158 -2.92 4.05 0.37
C MET A 158 -4.06 3.50 1.26
N CYS A 159 -3.86 3.42 2.58
CA CYS A 159 -4.88 3.00 3.53
C CYS A 159 -6.11 3.92 3.49
N LYS A 160 -5.89 5.24 3.37
CA LYS A 160 -6.97 6.22 3.25
C LYS A 160 -7.84 5.96 2.02
N VAL A 161 -7.23 5.73 0.87
CA VAL A 161 -7.93 5.55 -0.40
C VAL A 161 -8.62 4.19 -0.48
N SER A 162 -7.98 3.13 0.05
CA SER A 162 -8.55 1.77 0.11
C SER A 162 -9.51 1.55 1.28
N HIS A 163 -9.71 2.55 2.15
CA HIS A 163 -10.52 2.46 3.35
C HIS A 163 -10.07 1.34 4.31
N THR A 164 -8.78 1.04 4.32
CA THR A 164 -8.18 0.04 5.21
C THR A 164 -7.62 0.68 6.48
N GLY A 165 -7.64 -0.07 7.58
CA GLY A 165 -6.91 0.26 8.80
C GLY A 165 -5.51 -0.36 8.79
N LEU A 166 -4.70 0.00 9.79
CA LEU A 166 -3.37 -0.56 10.04
C LEU A 166 -3.35 -1.25 11.41
N VAL A 167 -2.80 -2.45 11.47
CA VAL A 167 -2.53 -3.17 12.71
C VAL A 167 -1.04 -3.53 12.74
N TYR A 168 -0.32 -2.94 13.69
CA TYR A 168 1.04 -3.36 14.00
C TYR A 168 0.98 -4.41 15.11
N ARG A 169 1.30 -5.65 14.78
CA ARG A 169 1.31 -6.79 15.68
C ARG A 169 2.75 -7.10 16.11
N TYR A 170 3.09 -6.79 17.34
CA TYR A 170 4.38 -7.13 17.92
C TYR A 170 4.27 -8.46 18.68
N VAL A 171 5.22 -9.36 18.45
CA VAL A 171 5.28 -10.69 19.06
C VAL A 171 6.63 -10.86 19.72
N GLY A 172 6.66 -11.12 21.01
CA GLY A 172 7.91 -11.40 21.73
C GLY A 172 8.55 -12.72 21.29
N ASN A 173 9.84 -12.71 21.02
CA ASN A 173 10.57 -13.87 20.50
C ASN A 173 10.70 -15.03 21.52
N HIS A 174 10.57 -14.78 22.83
CA HIS A 174 10.67 -15.80 23.88
C HIS A 174 9.32 -16.15 24.49
N THR A 175 8.53 -15.15 24.88
CA THR A 175 7.26 -15.39 25.58
C THR A 175 6.09 -15.58 24.62
N HIS A 176 6.23 -15.21 23.35
CA HIS A 176 5.16 -15.17 22.34
C HIS A 176 3.95 -14.31 22.77
N LYS A 177 4.14 -13.45 23.76
CA LYS A 177 3.14 -12.42 24.08
C LYS A 177 2.97 -11.49 22.90
N GLN A 178 1.79 -10.89 22.79
CA GLN A 178 1.47 -10.00 21.68
C GLN A 178 1.01 -8.64 22.17
N CYS A 179 1.33 -7.62 21.38
CA CYS A 179 0.78 -6.29 21.46
C CYS A 179 0.29 -5.86 20.08
N ASN A 180 -0.97 -5.42 19.97
CA ASN A 180 -1.54 -4.94 18.74
C ASN A 180 -1.81 -3.44 18.83
N VAL A 181 -1.09 -2.65 18.04
CA VAL A 181 -1.36 -1.22 17.88
C VAL A 181 -2.28 -1.05 16.67
N VAL A 182 -3.52 -0.65 16.90
CA VAL A 182 -4.55 -0.54 15.87
C VAL A 182 -4.80 0.93 15.53
N ILE A 183 -4.66 1.28 14.25
CA ILE A 183 -5.01 2.59 13.70
C ILE A 183 -6.17 2.36 12.72
N CYS A 184 -7.37 2.77 13.12
CA CYS A 184 -8.57 2.52 12.32
C CYS A 184 -8.57 3.35 11.04
N SER A 185 -9.25 2.87 9.98
CA SER A 185 -9.40 3.60 8.72
C SER A 185 -9.99 5.00 8.91
N ASP A 186 -10.94 5.17 9.85
CA ASP A 186 -11.51 6.46 10.19
C ASP A 186 -10.50 7.43 10.82
N GLU A 187 -9.56 6.93 11.62
CA GLU A 187 -8.48 7.74 12.18
C GLU A 187 -7.54 8.18 11.05
N ILE A 188 -7.12 7.27 10.18
CA ILE A 188 -6.25 7.57 9.03
C ILE A 188 -6.89 8.64 8.13
N ARG A 189 -8.19 8.52 7.84
CA ARG A 189 -8.91 9.51 7.01
C ARG A 189 -8.93 10.92 7.60
N ARG A 190 -8.91 11.04 8.93
CA ARG A 190 -8.88 12.35 9.61
C ARG A 190 -7.50 12.98 9.64
N LEU A 191 -6.44 12.15 9.65
CA LEU A 191 -5.06 12.59 9.79
C LEU A 191 -4.46 13.11 8.48
N VAL A 192 -4.83 12.51 7.37
CA VAL A 192 -4.34 12.92 6.05
C VAL A 192 -5.33 13.95 5.48
N PRO A 193 -4.95 15.22 5.34
CA PRO A 193 -5.84 16.23 4.77
C PRO A 193 -6.30 15.81 3.38
N THR A 194 -7.60 15.84 3.15
CA THR A 194 -8.08 15.78 1.76
C THR A 194 -7.54 17.01 1.06
N PRO A 195 -6.91 16.89 -0.13
CA PRO A 195 -6.48 18.05 -0.88
C PRO A 195 -7.69 18.98 -1.00
N SER A 196 -7.57 20.18 -0.44
CA SER A 196 -8.60 21.20 -0.59
C SER A 196 -8.80 21.41 -2.08
N ASN A 197 -10.03 21.27 -2.54
CA ASN A 197 -10.40 21.65 -3.90
C ASN A 197 -9.84 23.04 -4.16
N VAL A 198 -8.78 23.12 -4.95
CA VAL A 198 -8.30 24.39 -5.46
C VAL A 198 -9.40 24.83 -6.45
N ASN A 199 -10.28 25.71 -5.97
CA ASN A 199 -11.18 26.43 -6.83
C ASN A 199 -10.32 27.22 -7.82
N ILE A 200 -10.34 26.82 -9.07
CA ILE A 200 -9.87 27.59 -10.21
C ILE A 200 -11.09 28.28 -10.83
#